data_85df79b467efd7ba0e6612174818c7fa
#
_entry.id   85df79b467efd7ba0e6612174818c7fa
#
_cell.length_a   1.000
_cell.length_b   1.000
_cell.length_c   1.000
_cell.angle_alpha   90.00
_cell.angle_beta   90.00
_cell.angle_gamma   90.00
#
_symmetry.space_group_name_H-M   'P 1'
#
loop_
_entity.id
_entity.type
_entity.pdbx_description
1 polymer ?
#
loop_
_entity_poly.entity_id
_entity_poly.type
_entity_poly.pdbx_seq_one_letter_code
_entity_poly.pdbx_strand_id
1 'polypeptide(L)'
;TVTNAAGIRWLRQHFPNHRIHAVIFKEDAPMHIDATFVPVRPGLALSNRQRKPLTPELTELFKKNDWEIIECAKPAHDKKAKFSFCSVWLSMNMLILDPKTVCVEASEKEQMEQLDQRGFEVIPVPLWDVAAFGGGLHCATADVYREGTLEDYFPKQLPGF
;
A
#
# COMPACT_ATOMS: atom_id res chain seq x y z
N THR A 1 -11.22 6.57 10.86
CA THR A 1 -9.78 6.51 11.17
C THR A 1 -9.50 5.48 12.24
N VAL A 2 -8.51 4.61 12.00
CA VAL A 2 -8.15 3.51 12.92
C VAL A 2 -6.92 3.82 13.78
N THR A 3 -6.26 4.94 13.52
CA THR A 3 -5.06 5.37 14.25
C THR A 3 -5.26 6.77 14.84
N ASN A 4 -4.82 6.97 16.07
CA ASN A 4 -4.86 8.26 16.75
C ASN A 4 -3.49 8.66 17.30
N ALA A 5 -3.39 9.87 17.87
CA ALA A 5 -2.14 10.37 18.42
C ALA A 5 -1.56 9.50 19.55
N ALA A 6 -2.39 8.78 20.30
CA ALA A 6 -1.92 7.86 21.34
C ALA A 6 -1.21 6.65 20.71
N GLY A 7 -1.79 6.06 19.67
CA GLY A 7 -1.16 4.96 18.93
C GLY A 7 0.17 5.38 18.28
N ILE A 8 0.25 6.59 17.70
CA ILE A 8 1.49 7.11 17.15
C ILE A 8 2.56 7.27 18.24
N ARG A 9 2.21 7.82 19.39
CA ARG A 9 3.15 7.92 20.54
C ARG A 9 3.60 6.54 21.00
N TRP A 10 2.68 5.56 21.09
CA TRP A 10 3.00 4.20 21.46
C TRP A 10 4.03 3.57 20.51
N LEU A 11 3.82 3.69 19.20
CA LEU A 11 4.78 3.23 18.20
C LEU A 11 6.16 3.88 18.38
N ARG A 12 6.23 5.19 18.58
CA ARG A 12 7.50 5.91 18.80
C ARG A 12 8.25 5.44 20.04
N GLN A 13 7.52 5.08 21.09
CA GLN A 13 8.12 4.56 22.33
C GLN A 13 8.65 3.13 22.18
N HIS A 14 7.93 2.27 21.45
CA HIS A 14 8.26 0.85 21.32
C HIS A 14 9.20 0.53 20.15
N PHE A 15 9.31 1.43 19.18
CA PHE A 15 10.19 1.31 18.03
C PHE A 15 11.16 2.50 17.93
N PRO A 16 12.08 2.67 18.91
CA PRO A 16 12.95 3.86 18.98
C PRO A 16 13.91 3.97 17.81
N ASN A 17 14.22 2.86 17.14
CA ASN A 17 15.11 2.82 15.97
C ASN A 17 14.37 3.08 14.65
N HIS A 18 13.04 3.34 14.69
CA HIS A 18 12.24 3.64 13.52
C HIS A 18 11.79 5.10 13.54
N ARG A 19 11.80 5.74 12.39
CA ARG A 19 11.15 7.04 12.20
C ARG A 19 9.66 6.81 11.96
N ILE A 20 8.83 7.33 12.85
CA ILE A 20 7.38 7.19 12.79
C ILE A 20 6.77 8.51 12.35
N HIS A 21 6.30 8.57 11.12
CA HIS A 21 5.66 9.73 10.53
C HIS A 21 4.13 9.55 10.55
N ALA A 22 3.44 10.62 10.96
CA ALA A 22 1.98 10.67 10.89
C ALA A 22 1.56 11.24 9.53
N VAL A 23 0.81 10.48 8.76
CA VAL A 23 0.24 10.94 7.49
C VAL A 23 -1.24 11.18 7.69
N ILE A 24 -1.72 12.38 7.36
CA ILE A 24 -3.12 12.74 7.46
C ILE A 24 -3.71 12.77 6.06
N PHE A 25 -4.66 11.88 5.81
CA PHE A 25 -5.44 11.88 4.57
C PHE A 25 -6.63 12.84 4.70
N LYS A 26 -6.89 13.59 3.64
CA LYS A 26 -7.99 14.58 3.60
C LYS A 26 -9.37 13.95 3.39
N GLU A 27 -9.46 12.66 3.15
CA GLU A 27 -10.70 11.98 2.81
C GLU A 27 -11.24 11.14 3.95
N ASP A 28 -12.55 11.19 4.13
CA ASP A 28 -13.31 10.43 5.16
C ASP A 28 -13.32 8.91 4.93
N ALA A 29 -12.70 8.43 3.86
CA ALA A 29 -13.02 7.12 3.33
C ALA A 29 -12.05 5.97 3.54
N PRO A 30 -10.70 6.04 3.52
CA PRO A 30 -9.97 4.80 3.74
C PRO A 30 -9.89 4.47 5.23
N MET A 31 -10.43 3.32 5.59
CA MET A 31 -10.19 2.73 6.90
C MET A 31 -8.70 2.35 7.03
N HIS A 32 -8.13 1.75 5.97
CA HIS A 32 -6.74 1.31 5.89
C HIS A 32 -6.00 2.00 4.74
N ILE A 33 -4.68 2.16 4.89
CA ILE A 33 -3.83 2.83 3.91
C ILE A 33 -3.62 2.01 2.63
N ASP A 34 -3.75 0.70 2.69
CA ASP A 34 -3.45 -0.24 1.63
C ASP A 34 -4.29 -0.09 0.34
N ALA A 35 -5.43 0.58 0.40
CA ALA A 35 -6.21 0.99 -0.77
C ALA A 35 -5.92 2.43 -1.23
N THR A 36 -4.88 3.05 -0.69
CA THR A 36 -4.55 4.46 -0.92
C THR A 36 -3.08 4.65 -1.31
N PHE A 37 -2.17 3.98 -0.61
CA PHE A 37 -0.74 4.06 -0.85
C PHE A 37 -0.06 2.76 -0.40
N VAL A 38 0.71 2.14 -1.30
CA VAL A 38 1.37 0.84 -1.05
C VAL A 38 2.81 0.88 -1.56
N PRO A 39 3.82 0.84 -0.69
CA PRO A 39 5.17 0.48 -1.10
C PRO A 39 5.18 -0.97 -1.61
N VAL A 40 5.64 -1.19 -2.84
CA VAL A 40 5.66 -2.54 -3.44
C VAL A 40 7.04 -3.18 -3.44
N ARG A 41 8.08 -2.36 -3.42
CA ARG A 41 9.48 -2.75 -3.16
C ARG A 41 10.28 -1.51 -2.79
N PRO A 42 11.51 -1.64 -2.28
CA PRO A 42 12.40 -0.49 -2.10
C PRO A 42 12.49 0.36 -3.37
N GLY A 43 12.24 1.66 -3.26
CA GLY A 43 12.28 2.61 -4.36
C GLY A 43 11.00 2.69 -5.22
N LEU A 44 9.96 1.90 -4.96
CA LEU A 44 8.72 1.93 -5.73
C LEU A 44 7.47 1.86 -4.86
N ALA A 45 6.54 2.77 -5.08
CA ALA A 45 5.24 2.78 -4.41
C ALA A 45 4.08 3.02 -5.39
N LEU A 46 2.93 2.40 -5.12
CA LEU A 46 1.67 2.67 -5.79
C LEU A 46 0.87 3.72 -5.03
N SER A 47 0.27 4.64 -5.75
CA SER A 47 -0.62 5.67 -5.22
C SER A 47 -1.99 5.58 -5.89
N ASN A 48 -3.05 5.71 -5.09
CA ASN A 48 -4.39 5.76 -5.62
C ASN A 48 -4.64 7.10 -6.31
N ARG A 49 -4.96 7.05 -7.62
CA ARG A 49 -5.20 8.25 -8.42
C ARG A 49 -6.40 9.09 -7.96
N GLN A 50 -7.34 8.50 -7.24
CA GLN A 50 -8.52 9.21 -6.72
C GLN A 50 -8.33 9.74 -5.29
N ARG A 51 -7.35 9.23 -4.55
CA ARG A 51 -7.20 9.48 -3.11
C ARG A 51 -5.91 10.20 -2.73
N LYS A 52 -5.20 10.81 -3.59
CA LYS A 52 -3.96 11.62 -3.42
C LYS A 52 -3.39 11.60 -1.98
N PRO A 53 -2.74 10.51 -1.57
CA PRO A 53 -2.44 10.26 -0.16
C PRO A 53 -1.31 11.13 0.40
N LEU A 54 -0.45 11.65 -0.47
CA LEU A 54 0.75 12.33 -0.03
C LEU A 54 0.61 13.84 -0.11
N THR A 55 1.05 14.52 0.94
CA THR A 55 1.30 15.97 0.89
C THR A 55 2.48 16.27 -0.02
N PRO A 56 2.65 17.53 -0.48
CA PRO A 56 3.82 17.91 -1.26
C PRO A 56 5.14 17.59 -0.56
N GLU A 57 5.22 17.77 0.77
CA GLU A 57 6.41 17.50 1.57
C GLU A 57 6.74 16.00 1.59
N LEU A 58 5.74 15.14 1.77
CA LEU A 58 5.95 13.69 1.71
C LEU A 58 6.35 13.24 0.32
N THR A 59 5.74 13.79 -0.72
CA THR A 59 6.13 13.50 -2.10
C THR A 59 7.59 13.87 -2.35
N GLU A 60 8.04 15.02 -1.84
CA GLU A 60 9.43 15.45 -1.95
C GLU A 60 10.38 14.54 -1.15
N LEU A 61 9.98 14.07 0.05
CA LEU A 61 10.75 13.12 0.83
C LEU A 61 10.99 11.80 0.07
N PHE A 62 9.95 11.25 -0.56
CA PHE A 62 10.07 10.05 -1.39
C PHE A 62 11.00 10.29 -2.57
N LYS A 63 10.78 11.38 -3.33
CA LYS A 63 11.59 11.75 -4.48
C LYS A 63 13.07 11.96 -4.12
N LYS A 64 13.34 12.64 -3.00
CA LYS A 64 14.70 12.89 -2.50
C LYS A 64 15.46 11.60 -2.19
N ASN A 65 14.74 10.53 -1.86
CA ASN A 65 15.27 9.20 -1.60
C ASN A 65 15.13 8.24 -2.80
N ASP A 66 15.01 8.78 -3.99
CA ASP A 66 15.00 8.05 -5.26
C ASP A 66 13.83 7.05 -5.38
N TRP A 67 12.69 7.36 -4.74
CA TRP A 67 11.46 6.58 -4.88
C TRP A 67 10.63 7.05 -6.07
N GLU A 68 10.22 6.13 -6.91
CA GLU A 68 9.19 6.31 -7.91
C GLU A 68 7.82 6.09 -7.27
N ILE A 69 6.89 7.05 -7.46
CA ILE A 69 5.51 6.91 -7.04
C ILE A 69 4.66 6.88 -8.30
N ILE A 70 4.05 5.75 -8.57
CA ILE A 70 3.21 5.54 -9.75
C ILE A 70 1.73 5.48 -9.38
N GLU A 71 0.88 5.92 -10.26
CA GLU A 71 -0.55 5.74 -10.10
C GLU A 71 -0.92 4.27 -10.34
N CYS A 72 -1.70 3.69 -9.44
CA CYS A 72 -2.22 2.34 -9.61
C CYS A 72 -3.15 2.26 -10.85
N ALA A 73 -3.22 1.10 -11.46
CA ALA A 73 -4.15 0.83 -12.54
C ALA A 73 -5.61 1.03 -12.10
N LYS A 74 -6.50 1.20 -13.05
CA LYS A 74 -7.93 1.24 -12.75
C LYS A 74 -8.38 -0.12 -12.21
N PRO A 75 -9.24 -0.15 -11.19
CA PRO A 75 -9.79 -1.41 -10.71
C PRO A 75 -10.65 -2.08 -11.79
N ALA A 76 -10.54 -3.40 -11.88
CA ALA A 76 -11.33 -4.21 -12.83
C ALA A 76 -12.84 -4.11 -12.55
N HIS A 77 -13.19 -3.89 -11.28
CA HIS A 77 -14.58 -3.73 -10.84
C HIS A 77 -14.83 -2.29 -10.42
N ASP A 78 -15.60 -1.56 -11.21
CA ASP A 78 -15.95 -0.14 -10.97
C ASP A 78 -17.00 0.04 -9.87
N LYS A 79 -17.73 -1.02 -9.51
CA LYS A 79 -18.81 -1.02 -8.50
C LYS A 79 -18.56 -2.11 -7.46
N LYS A 80 -18.85 -1.76 -6.22
CA LYS A 80 -18.93 -2.75 -5.15
C LYS A 80 -20.00 -3.78 -5.43
N ALA A 81 -19.72 -5.04 -5.19
CA ALA A 81 -20.76 -6.06 -5.12
C ALA A 81 -21.79 -5.67 -4.06
N LYS A 82 -23.07 -6.05 -4.29
CA LYS A 82 -24.15 -5.81 -3.31
C LYS A 82 -23.72 -6.45 -1.97
N PHE A 83 -23.79 -5.68 -0.89
CA PHE A 83 -23.34 -6.08 0.47
C PHE A 83 -21.81 -6.28 0.63
N SER A 84 -20.99 -5.79 -0.28
CA SER A 84 -19.55 -5.83 -0.11
C SER A 84 -19.06 -4.74 0.85
N PHE A 85 -18.23 -5.14 1.82
CA PHE A 85 -17.49 -4.22 2.69
C PHE A 85 -16.15 -3.78 2.09
N CYS A 86 -15.74 -4.41 0.99
CA CYS A 86 -14.49 -4.12 0.32
C CYS A 86 -14.53 -2.79 -0.45
N SER A 87 -13.37 -2.16 -0.58
CA SER A 87 -13.14 -1.09 -1.54
C SER A 87 -13.14 -1.66 -2.97
N VAL A 88 -13.52 -0.86 -3.96
CA VAL A 88 -13.31 -1.22 -5.38
C VAL A 88 -11.83 -1.29 -5.74
N TRP A 89 -10.94 -0.71 -4.93
CA TRP A 89 -9.49 -0.68 -5.13
C TRP A 89 -8.78 -1.95 -4.65
N LEU A 90 -9.34 -3.12 -4.97
CA LEU A 90 -8.69 -4.42 -4.71
C LEU A 90 -7.39 -4.60 -5.46
N SER A 91 -7.23 -3.92 -6.60
CA SER A 91 -5.97 -3.86 -7.35
C SER A 91 -4.78 -3.45 -6.48
N MET A 92 -5.02 -2.65 -5.43
CA MET A 92 -3.97 -2.21 -4.49
C MET A 92 -3.80 -3.15 -3.29
N ASN A 93 -4.80 -4.00 -2.99
CA ASN A 93 -4.76 -4.93 -1.87
C ASN A 93 -4.08 -6.26 -2.25
N MET A 94 -2.90 -6.15 -2.82
CA MET A 94 -2.06 -7.25 -3.27
C MET A 94 -1.19 -7.78 -2.13
N LEU A 95 -0.73 -9.03 -2.26
CA LEU A 95 0.23 -9.63 -1.33
C LEU A 95 1.63 -9.63 -1.95
N ILE A 96 2.54 -8.87 -1.37
CA ILE A 96 3.92 -8.80 -1.78
C ILE A 96 4.70 -9.88 -1.04
N LEU A 97 5.20 -10.88 -1.76
CA LEU A 97 5.96 -11.98 -1.19
C LEU A 97 7.41 -11.58 -0.96
N ASP A 98 8.00 -10.90 -1.92
CA ASP A 98 9.37 -10.39 -1.90
C ASP A 98 9.50 -9.20 -2.88
N PRO A 99 10.68 -8.53 -3.02
CA PRO A 99 10.84 -7.38 -3.91
C PRO A 99 10.64 -7.67 -5.42
N LYS A 100 10.48 -8.94 -5.80
CA LYS A 100 10.30 -9.35 -7.19
C LYS A 100 8.98 -10.07 -7.44
N THR A 101 8.31 -10.60 -6.41
CA THR A 101 7.16 -11.49 -6.54
C THR A 101 5.94 -10.91 -5.83
N VAL A 102 4.83 -10.82 -6.53
CA VAL A 102 3.58 -10.27 -6.01
C VAL A 102 2.36 -11.09 -6.44
N CYS A 103 1.47 -11.37 -5.49
CA CYS A 103 0.17 -11.95 -5.77
C CYS A 103 -0.86 -10.84 -5.97
N VAL A 104 -1.61 -10.92 -7.06
CA VAL A 104 -2.65 -9.95 -7.44
C VAL A 104 -3.96 -10.69 -7.67
N GLU A 105 -5.09 -10.06 -7.34
CA GLU A 105 -6.40 -10.64 -7.63
C GLU A 105 -6.55 -10.88 -9.14
N ALA A 106 -7.01 -12.07 -9.54
CA ALA A 106 -6.92 -12.57 -10.91
C ALA A 106 -7.72 -11.78 -11.95
N SER A 107 -8.73 -11.00 -11.53
CA SER A 107 -9.49 -10.12 -12.42
C SER A 107 -8.79 -8.79 -12.71
N GLU A 108 -7.81 -8.37 -11.90
CA GLU A 108 -7.12 -7.08 -11.97
C GLU A 108 -6.02 -7.05 -13.05
N LYS A 109 -6.42 -7.27 -14.32
CA LYS A 109 -5.52 -7.46 -15.46
C LYS A 109 -4.59 -6.27 -15.70
N GLU A 110 -5.14 -5.03 -15.65
CA GLU A 110 -4.33 -3.82 -15.87
C GLU A 110 -3.27 -3.64 -14.78
N GLN A 111 -3.60 -3.99 -13.53
CA GLN A 111 -2.64 -3.92 -12.43
C GLN A 111 -1.55 -4.98 -12.57
N MET A 112 -1.91 -6.21 -12.99
CA MET A 112 -0.93 -7.26 -13.25
C MET A 112 0.04 -6.86 -14.36
N GLU A 113 -0.47 -6.35 -15.48
CA GLU A 113 0.35 -5.85 -16.59
C GLU A 113 1.27 -4.70 -16.16
N GLN A 114 0.75 -3.75 -15.38
CA GLN A 114 1.54 -2.64 -14.86
C GLN A 114 2.72 -3.10 -14.01
N LEU A 115 2.57 -4.14 -13.21
CA LEU A 115 3.62 -4.71 -12.36
C LEU A 115 4.60 -5.57 -13.17
N ASP A 116 4.10 -6.38 -14.10
CA ASP A 116 4.92 -7.20 -15.00
C ASP A 116 5.88 -6.33 -15.84
N GLN A 117 5.39 -5.23 -16.40
CA GLN A 117 6.20 -4.25 -17.12
C GLN A 117 7.32 -3.61 -16.27
N ARG A 118 7.21 -3.71 -14.94
CA ARG A 118 8.24 -3.28 -13.98
C ARG A 118 9.10 -4.40 -13.45
N GLY A 119 9.00 -5.57 -14.06
CA GLY A 119 9.83 -6.73 -13.76
C GLY A 119 9.43 -7.51 -12.51
N PHE A 120 8.17 -7.41 -12.09
CA PHE A 120 7.64 -8.33 -11.08
C PHE A 120 7.22 -9.65 -11.71
N GLU A 121 7.47 -10.73 -11.01
CA GLU A 121 6.77 -11.99 -11.20
C GLU A 121 5.38 -11.85 -10.58
N VAL A 122 4.35 -11.82 -11.43
CA VAL A 122 2.97 -11.58 -10.98
C VAL A 122 2.20 -12.89 -10.93
N ILE A 123 1.73 -13.26 -9.76
CA ILE A 123 0.95 -14.47 -9.51
C ILE A 123 -0.54 -14.10 -9.41
N PRO A 124 -1.37 -14.48 -10.39
CA PRO A 124 -2.80 -14.24 -10.33
C PRO A 124 -3.47 -15.17 -9.32
N VAL A 125 -4.25 -14.63 -8.39
CA VAL A 125 -4.98 -15.40 -7.38
C VAL A 125 -6.47 -15.05 -7.44
N PRO A 126 -7.37 -16.01 -7.72
CA PRO A 126 -8.81 -15.74 -7.71
C PRO A 126 -9.32 -15.59 -6.28
N LEU A 127 -9.62 -14.37 -5.87
CA LEU A 127 -10.08 -14.03 -4.51
C LEU A 127 -11.35 -13.16 -4.51
N TRP A 128 -11.92 -12.84 -5.67
CA TRP A 128 -13.04 -11.91 -5.76
C TRP A 128 -14.23 -12.28 -4.88
N ASP A 129 -14.56 -13.55 -4.79
CA ASP A 129 -15.71 -14.01 -3.99
C ASP A 129 -15.51 -13.78 -2.48
N VAL A 130 -14.27 -13.73 -2.01
CA VAL A 130 -13.93 -13.42 -0.61
C VAL A 130 -14.00 -11.92 -0.32
N ALA A 131 -13.84 -11.09 -1.33
CA ALA A 131 -13.84 -9.64 -1.20
C ALA A 131 -15.14 -9.08 -0.59
N ALA A 132 -16.26 -9.78 -0.73
CA ALA A 132 -17.52 -9.40 -0.10
C ALA A 132 -17.44 -9.27 1.42
N PHE A 133 -16.58 -10.04 2.07
CA PHE A 133 -16.34 -10.00 3.53
C PHE A 133 -15.42 -8.85 3.97
N GLY A 134 -14.83 -8.15 3.05
CA GLY A 134 -13.93 -7.02 3.27
C GLY A 134 -12.46 -7.36 3.01
N GLY A 135 -11.80 -6.55 2.20
CA GLY A 135 -10.39 -6.71 1.87
C GLY A 135 -10.09 -7.67 0.72
N GLY A 136 -8.83 -7.71 0.32
CA GLY A 136 -8.29 -8.58 -0.71
C GLY A 136 -7.19 -9.48 -0.15
N LEU A 137 -6.18 -9.76 -0.97
CA LEU A 137 -5.09 -10.68 -0.64
C LEU A 137 -4.29 -10.25 0.59
N HIS A 138 -3.93 -8.96 0.69
CA HIS A 138 -3.21 -8.43 1.85
C HIS A 138 -4.06 -8.56 3.12
N CYS A 139 -5.33 -8.15 3.07
CA CYS A 139 -6.21 -8.19 4.23
C CYS A 139 -6.53 -9.62 4.72
N ALA A 140 -6.50 -10.61 3.81
CA ALA A 140 -6.77 -12.01 4.13
C ALA A 140 -5.54 -12.77 4.67
N THR A 141 -4.38 -12.12 4.77
CA THR A 141 -3.12 -12.73 5.18
C THR A 141 -2.49 -11.99 6.37
N ALA A 142 -1.61 -12.67 7.07
CA ALA A 142 -0.77 -12.09 8.12
C ALA A 142 0.63 -12.70 8.05
N ASP A 143 1.65 -11.85 8.09
CA ASP A 143 3.03 -12.32 8.18
C ASP A 143 3.27 -12.93 9.57
N VAL A 144 3.62 -14.21 9.59
CA VAL A 144 4.07 -14.88 10.81
C VAL A 144 5.57 -14.70 11.01
N TYR A 145 6.31 -14.78 9.92
CA TYR A 145 7.75 -14.60 9.89
C TYR A 145 8.17 -14.05 8.51
N ARG A 146 9.07 -13.08 8.51
CA ARG A 146 9.69 -12.55 7.30
C ARG A 146 11.17 -12.30 7.56
N GLU A 147 12.03 -12.83 6.71
CA GLU A 147 13.47 -12.54 6.75
C GLU A 147 13.75 -11.13 6.21
N GLY A 148 14.70 -10.46 6.82
CA GLY A 148 15.12 -9.13 6.40
C GLY A 148 16.06 -8.47 7.39
N THR A 149 16.52 -7.29 7.03
CA THR A 149 17.34 -6.41 7.86
C THR A 149 16.62 -5.10 8.09
N LEU A 150 16.98 -4.39 9.17
CA LEU A 150 16.50 -3.03 9.39
C LEU A 150 17.26 -2.07 8.47
N GLU A 151 16.74 -1.86 7.27
CA GLU A 151 17.32 -0.95 6.29
C GLU A 151 16.69 0.43 6.36
N ASP A 152 17.50 1.46 6.19
CA ASP A 152 17.01 2.83 6.07
C ASP A 152 16.74 3.19 4.61
N TYR A 153 15.48 3.14 4.22
CA TYR A 153 15.05 3.52 2.87
C TYR A 153 14.88 5.03 2.67
N PHE A 154 15.07 5.83 3.72
CA PHE A 154 14.94 7.30 3.69
C PHE A 154 16.10 7.99 4.39
N PRO A 155 17.37 7.76 3.98
CA PRO A 155 18.51 8.38 4.63
C PRO A 155 18.56 9.91 4.45
N LYS A 156 17.96 10.42 3.37
CA LYS A 156 17.89 11.86 3.07
C LYS A 156 16.61 12.44 3.66
N GLN A 157 16.69 13.01 4.86
CA GLN A 157 15.53 13.58 5.56
C GLN A 157 15.20 15.01 5.10
N LEU A 158 13.99 15.47 5.37
CA LEU A 158 13.55 16.84 5.25
C LEU A 158 13.36 17.45 6.65
N PRO A 159 13.49 18.78 6.81
CA PRO A 159 13.15 19.44 8.07
C PRO A 159 11.72 19.15 8.50
N GLY A 160 11.53 18.67 9.73
CA GLY A 160 10.23 18.28 10.27
C GLY A 160 9.82 16.81 10.05
N PHE A 161 10.68 16.02 9.43
CA PHE A 161 10.50 14.58 9.25
C PHE A 161 11.58 13.76 9.96
#